data_e422d46b25fc7fc301e35a1f96276a50
#
_entry.id   e422d46b25fc7fc301e35a1f96276a50
#
_cell.length_a   1.000
_cell.length_b   1.000
_cell.length_c   1.000
_cell.angle_alpha   90.00
_cell.angle_beta   90.00
_cell.angle_gamma   90.00
#
_symmetry.space_group_name_H-M   'P 1'
#
loop_
_entity.id
_entity.type
_entity.pdbx_description
1 polymer ?
#
loop_
_entity_poly.entity_id
_entity_poly.type
_entity_poly.pdbx_seq_one_letter_code
_entity_poly.pdbx_strand_id
1 'polypeptide(L)'
;YQTALTIDTNKTIYARSIDSTNQGSDSTRVASLTVTNIDKTQPTVTFGTNGSTSYKKSQSTTVTVTNAGTSTVNASSLKYQWTQSTTAPAENTFSTTFTSGGTITKSDGTGNNWYLWILAKNTAGNTTIVKSNVFYLDNTAPNTTAPTATSTTNSIVVTSAQTDSHSGINASTRQYSIKKTSDSSWGSWVTDKNNTHTFTNLTLNTEYQVRTQVKDALGNGYAISGTKAITTVNITKPTITLSTTSPTNKSITATITYPNITGITKQYSYDNKTWTKYTTALTIDTNKTIYARSID
;
A
#
# COMPACT_ATOMS: atom_id res chain seq x y z
N TYR A 1 53.50 48.29 10.59
CA TYR A 1 52.26 47.54 10.90
C TYR A 1 51.38 48.45 11.76
N GLN A 2 50.18 48.76 11.24
CA GLN A 2 49.23 49.70 11.88
C GLN A 2 47.88 49.07 12.21
N THR A 3 47.56 47.91 11.64
CA THR A 3 46.27 47.21 11.85
C THR A 3 46.49 45.72 12.15
N ALA A 4 45.53 45.09 12.85
CA ALA A 4 45.60 43.68 13.14
C ALA A 4 45.60 42.82 11.86
N LEU A 5 46.45 41.81 11.80
CA LEU A 5 46.58 40.89 10.68
C LEU A 5 45.53 39.78 10.85
N THR A 6 44.64 39.64 9.86
CA THR A 6 43.67 38.51 9.81
C THR A 6 44.35 37.26 9.24
N ILE A 7 44.27 36.15 9.96
CA ILE A 7 44.81 34.86 9.56
C ILE A 7 43.62 33.88 9.35
N ASP A 8 43.45 33.38 8.16
CA ASP A 8 42.35 32.54 7.74
C ASP A 8 42.76 31.09 7.36
N THR A 9 44.05 30.80 7.39
CA THR A 9 44.66 29.50 7.11
C THR A 9 45.82 29.23 8.01
N ASN A 10 46.15 27.96 8.29
CA ASN A 10 47.31 27.55 9.04
C ASN A 10 48.60 27.98 8.31
N LYS A 11 49.44 28.76 8.95
CA LYS A 11 50.71 29.25 8.40
C LYS A 11 51.64 29.79 9.47
N THR A 12 52.92 29.88 9.17
CA THR A 12 53.88 30.59 10.00
C THR A 12 53.92 32.05 9.60
N ILE A 13 53.82 32.94 10.58
CA ILE A 13 53.89 34.37 10.41
C ILE A 13 55.26 34.78 10.91
N TYR A 14 55.96 35.62 10.16
CA TYR A 14 57.21 36.20 10.51
C TYR A 14 57.04 37.72 10.67
N ALA A 15 57.56 38.28 11.74
CA ALA A 15 57.62 39.68 11.94
C ALA A 15 59.10 40.12 12.21
N ARG A 16 59.52 41.20 11.61
CA ARG A 16 60.88 41.71 11.80
C ARG A 16 60.86 43.20 12.02
N SER A 17 61.81 43.65 12.81
CA SER A 17 62.16 45.06 12.90
C SER A 17 63.40 45.34 12.01
N ILE A 18 63.32 46.42 11.27
CA ILE A 18 64.44 46.90 10.42
C ILE A 18 64.78 48.28 10.81
N ASP A 19 66.09 48.64 10.75
CA ASP A 19 66.60 50.01 10.95
C ASP A 19 66.56 50.81 9.63
N SER A 20 66.94 52.03 9.65
CA SER A 20 66.96 52.95 8.49
C SER A 20 67.90 52.49 7.37
N THR A 21 68.78 51.53 7.60
CA THR A 21 69.73 50.96 6.61
C THR A 21 69.21 49.63 6.01
N ASN A 22 67.97 49.28 6.34
CA ASN A 22 67.33 48.04 5.91
C ASN A 22 68.06 46.73 6.36
N GLN A 23 68.79 46.82 7.51
CA GLN A 23 69.44 45.67 8.12
C GLN A 23 68.49 45.00 9.13
N GLY A 24 68.00 43.77 8.85
CA GLY A 24 67.01 43.14 9.72
C GLY A 24 66.85 41.66 9.49
N SER A 25 67.85 41.00 8.93
CA SER A 25 67.74 39.56 8.57
C SER A 25 68.27 38.59 9.62
N ASP A 26 68.88 39.12 10.73
CA ASP A 26 69.36 38.21 11.76
C ASP A 26 68.24 37.68 12.69
N SER A 27 68.51 36.57 13.34
CA SER A 27 67.53 35.86 14.18
C SER A 27 67.07 36.66 15.41
N THR A 28 67.84 37.68 15.83
CA THR A 28 67.51 38.51 16.99
C THR A 28 66.43 39.55 16.67
N ARG A 29 66.21 39.87 15.42
CA ARG A 29 65.23 40.85 14.92
C ARG A 29 64.00 40.25 14.28
N VAL A 30 63.93 38.90 14.14
CA VAL A 30 62.81 38.17 13.55
C VAL A 30 62.06 37.35 14.62
N ALA A 31 60.82 37.64 14.79
CA ALA A 31 59.89 36.76 15.54
C ALA A 31 59.05 35.92 14.59
N SER A 32 58.74 34.69 14.98
CA SER A 32 57.83 33.86 14.23
C SER A 32 56.77 33.23 15.14
N LEU A 33 55.56 33.04 14.60
CA LEU A 33 54.46 32.31 15.23
C LEU A 33 53.82 31.39 14.21
N THR A 34 53.73 30.11 14.51
CA THR A 34 53.01 29.17 13.68
C THR A 34 51.56 29.02 14.14
N VAL A 35 50.62 29.33 13.28
CA VAL A 35 49.20 29.13 13.49
C VAL A 35 48.83 27.72 12.95
N THR A 36 48.28 26.87 13.81
CA THR A 36 47.92 25.47 13.49
C THR A 36 46.50 25.11 13.92
N ASN A 37 45.76 26.05 14.45
CA ASN A 37 44.48 25.84 15.10
C ASN A 37 43.25 26.23 14.24
N ILE A 38 43.44 26.56 12.96
CA ILE A 38 42.37 26.86 12.03
C ILE A 38 41.95 25.57 11.38
N ASP A 39 40.71 25.12 11.65
CA ASP A 39 40.07 23.99 11.01
C ASP A 39 38.78 24.42 10.31
N LYS A 40 38.73 24.26 8.99
CA LYS A 40 37.56 24.53 8.15
C LYS A 40 36.95 23.24 7.60
N THR A 41 37.45 22.09 8.03
CA THR A 41 37.00 20.77 7.57
C THR A 41 35.69 20.43 8.24
N GLN A 42 34.66 20.11 7.45
CA GLN A 42 33.37 19.66 7.96
C GLN A 42 33.44 18.18 8.40
N PRO A 43 32.65 17.77 9.39
CA PRO A 43 32.47 16.37 9.71
C PRO A 43 31.93 15.57 8.53
N THR A 44 32.36 14.32 8.41
CA THR A 44 31.87 13.35 7.43
C THR A 44 30.91 12.36 8.11
N VAL A 45 29.76 12.11 7.49
CA VAL A 45 28.75 11.15 7.97
C VAL A 45 28.69 9.97 7.04
N THR A 46 28.72 8.76 7.59
CA THR A 46 28.61 7.51 6.86
C THR A 46 27.44 6.68 7.41
N PHE A 47 26.58 6.17 6.52
CA PHE A 47 25.50 5.27 6.85
C PHE A 47 25.93 3.83 6.58
N GLY A 48 25.82 2.92 7.56
CA GLY A 48 26.13 1.51 7.40
C GLY A 48 25.21 0.81 6.38
N THR A 49 23.91 1.07 6.49
CA THR A 49 22.91 0.77 5.44
C THR A 49 22.32 2.09 4.98
N ASN A 50 22.50 2.46 3.72
CA ASN A 50 22.05 3.74 3.19
C ASN A 50 20.80 3.57 2.32
N GLY A 51 19.62 3.57 2.97
CA GLY A 51 18.33 3.32 2.34
C GLY A 51 17.94 1.85 2.30
N SER A 52 16.79 1.54 1.71
CA SER A 52 16.29 0.18 1.54
C SER A 52 15.69 -0.01 0.15
N THR A 53 15.56 -1.27 -0.29
CA THR A 53 14.95 -1.65 -1.58
C THR A 53 13.59 -2.32 -1.40
N SER A 54 13.17 -2.58 -0.17
CA SER A 54 11.92 -3.25 0.15
C SER A 54 11.25 -2.62 1.38
N TYR A 55 9.93 -2.75 1.44
CA TYR A 55 9.15 -2.35 2.60
C TYR A 55 9.41 -3.24 3.80
N LYS A 56 9.45 -2.62 4.99
CA LYS A 56 9.50 -3.28 6.29
C LYS A 56 8.67 -2.51 7.30
N LYS A 57 8.30 -3.14 8.41
CA LYS A 57 7.66 -2.45 9.54
C LYS A 57 8.63 -1.55 10.30
N SER A 58 9.92 -1.89 10.25
CA SER A 58 10.99 -1.15 10.90
C SER A 58 12.23 -1.15 10.01
N GLN A 59 12.90 -0.02 9.94
CA GLN A 59 14.16 0.18 9.23
C GLN A 59 15.21 0.73 10.21
N SER A 60 16.46 0.31 10.04
CA SER A 60 17.56 0.77 10.88
C SER A 60 18.85 0.93 10.09
N THR A 61 19.72 1.81 10.57
CA THR A 61 21.06 1.99 10.04
C THR A 61 22.02 2.40 11.16
N THR A 62 23.27 1.98 11.08
CA THR A 62 24.33 2.58 11.91
C THR A 62 24.81 3.88 11.28
N VAL A 63 25.11 4.87 12.09
CA VAL A 63 25.60 6.17 11.61
C VAL A 63 26.93 6.48 12.28
N THR A 64 28.00 6.58 11.47
CA THR A 64 29.33 6.93 11.92
C THR A 64 29.66 8.35 11.49
N VAL A 65 30.17 9.16 12.41
CA VAL A 65 30.62 10.51 12.16
C VAL A 65 32.10 10.59 12.46
N THR A 66 32.89 11.13 11.51
CA THR A 66 34.32 11.34 11.62
C THR A 66 34.68 12.79 11.26
N ASN A 67 35.83 13.25 11.66
CA ASN A 67 36.40 14.55 11.24
C ASN A 67 37.85 14.36 10.80
N ALA A 68 38.14 14.72 9.54
CA ALA A 68 39.49 14.61 9.00
C ALA A 68 40.37 15.84 9.29
N GLY A 69 39.78 16.91 9.83
CA GLY A 69 40.51 18.12 10.21
C GLY A 69 41.27 18.01 11.56
N THR A 70 41.77 19.11 12.03
CA THR A 70 42.54 19.19 13.30
C THR A 70 41.63 19.22 14.54
N SER A 71 40.37 19.53 14.38
CA SER A 71 39.36 19.49 15.46
C SER A 71 38.73 18.10 15.57
N THR A 72 38.03 17.83 16.65
CA THR A 72 37.32 16.57 16.88
C THR A 72 35.83 16.72 16.64
N VAL A 73 35.14 15.59 16.46
CA VAL A 73 33.67 15.57 16.41
C VAL A 73 33.10 16.04 17.73
N ASN A 74 32.20 17.01 17.72
CA ASN A 74 31.47 17.45 18.91
C ASN A 74 30.30 16.47 19.19
N ALA A 75 30.50 15.53 20.10
CA ALA A 75 29.55 14.49 20.42
C ALA A 75 28.17 15.02 20.86
N SER A 76 28.11 16.16 21.55
CA SER A 76 26.84 16.78 21.99
C SER A 76 26.04 17.42 20.85
N SER A 77 26.66 17.63 19.69
CA SER A 77 26.02 18.18 18.50
C SER A 77 25.39 17.14 17.60
N LEU A 78 25.63 15.84 17.83
CA LEU A 78 25.15 14.75 16.98
C LEU A 78 23.64 14.55 17.17
N LYS A 79 22.88 14.94 16.17
CA LYS A 79 21.42 14.85 16.18
C LYS A 79 20.89 14.29 14.89
N TYR A 80 19.68 13.70 14.94
CA TYR A 80 19.02 13.19 13.76
C TYR A 80 17.53 13.53 13.72
N GLN A 81 16.96 13.41 12.52
CA GLN A 81 15.53 13.55 12.26
C GLN A 81 15.11 12.67 11.09
N TRP A 82 13.99 11.95 11.24
CA TRP A 82 13.33 11.28 10.14
C TRP A 82 12.29 12.18 9.51
N THR A 83 12.31 12.31 8.16
CA THR A 83 11.32 13.10 7.42
C THR A 83 10.93 12.38 6.12
N GLN A 84 9.82 12.82 5.53
CA GLN A 84 9.40 12.41 4.18
C GLN A 84 9.81 13.44 3.10
N SER A 85 10.52 14.51 3.48
CA SER A 85 11.00 15.57 2.59
C SER A 85 12.44 15.33 2.17
N THR A 86 12.73 15.64 0.92
CA THR A 86 14.11 15.71 0.39
C THR A 86 14.80 17.05 0.68
N THR A 87 14.06 18.04 1.16
CA THR A 87 14.60 19.35 1.58
C THR A 87 15.22 19.22 2.97
N ALA A 88 16.42 19.75 3.14
CA ALA A 88 17.11 19.71 4.44
C ALA A 88 16.30 20.44 5.51
N PRO A 89 16.07 19.80 6.69
CA PRO A 89 15.49 20.47 7.83
C PRO A 89 16.41 21.62 8.30
N ALA A 90 15.82 22.66 8.88
CA ALA A 90 16.62 23.72 9.53
C ALA A 90 17.37 23.15 10.75
N GLU A 91 18.58 23.64 11.00
CA GLU A 91 19.45 23.13 12.07
C GLU A 91 18.75 23.08 13.45
N ASN A 92 17.97 24.11 13.77
CA ASN A 92 17.25 24.22 15.03
C ASN A 92 16.09 23.25 15.23
N THR A 93 15.70 22.51 14.19
CA THR A 93 14.62 21.51 14.26
C THR A 93 15.10 20.12 14.67
N PHE A 94 16.42 19.88 14.66
CA PHE A 94 17.00 18.62 15.10
C PHE A 94 16.97 18.53 16.63
N SER A 95 16.20 17.58 17.16
CA SER A 95 16.00 17.42 18.62
C SER A 95 16.55 16.11 19.19
N THR A 96 16.58 15.03 18.41
CA THR A 96 16.97 13.70 18.89
C THR A 96 18.47 13.49 18.74
N THR A 97 19.16 13.14 19.83
CA THR A 97 20.59 12.88 19.88
C THR A 97 20.92 11.42 19.54
N PHE A 98 22.15 11.18 19.06
CA PHE A 98 22.70 9.83 18.89
C PHE A 98 24.20 9.81 19.19
N THR A 99 24.77 8.62 19.33
CA THR A 99 26.21 8.40 19.47
C THR A 99 26.79 7.88 18.16
N SER A 100 27.94 8.42 17.73
CA SER A 100 28.63 7.93 16.52
C SER A 100 28.95 6.44 16.61
N GLY A 101 28.65 5.68 15.57
CA GLY A 101 28.69 4.21 15.54
C GLY A 101 27.41 3.55 16.05
N GLY A 102 26.46 4.31 16.62
CA GLY A 102 25.18 3.80 17.10
C GLY A 102 24.19 3.51 15.99
N THR A 103 23.19 2.67 16.31
CA THR A 103 22.08 2.34 15.42
C THR A 103 20.92 3.29 15.62
N ILE A 104 20.41 3.86 14.55
CA ILE A 104 19.19 4.67 14.51
C ILE A 104 18.10 3.86 13.82
N THR A 105 16.95 3.73 14.49
CA THR A 105 15.80 2.94 14.03
C THR A 105 14.58 3.83 13.82
N LYS A 106 13.79 3.50 12.81
CA LYS A 106 12.43 3.99 12.64
C LYS A 106 11.48 2.77 12.58
N SER A 107 10.55 2.70 13.52
CA SER A 107 9.62 1.57 13.70
C SER A 107 8.16 1.93 13.46
N ASP A 108 7.89 3.13 12.98
CA ASP A 108 6.55 3.66 12.71
C ASP A 108 6.50 4.38 11.36
N GLY A 109 5.30 4.62 10.88
CA GLY A 109 5.04 5.31 9.63
C GLY A 109 4.95 4.37 8.43
N THR A 110 4.44 4.92 7.32
CA THR A 110 4.21 4.23 6.05
C THR A 110 4.65 5.14 4.91
N GLY A 111 5.11 4.55 3.82
CA GLY A 111 5.50 5.24 2.61
C GLY A 111 6.89 4.88 2.10
N ASN A 112 7.20 5.36 0.91
CA ASN A 112 8.43 5.10 0.17
C ASN A 112 9.38 6.31 0.13
N ASN A 113 9.25 7.24 1.05
CA ASN A 113 10.01 8.49 1.04
C ASN A 113 10.46 8.90 2.44
N TRP A 114 10.85 7.94 3.27
CA TRP A 114 11.47 8.22 4.55
C TRP A 114 12.98 8.40 4.40
N TYR A 115 13.49 9.55 4.88
CA TYR A 115 14.90 9.91 4.86
C TYR A 115 15.38 10.17 6.28
N LEU A 116 16.56 9.63 6.61
CA LEU A 116 17.26 9.96 7.83
C LEU A 116 18.18 11.15 7.56
N TRP A 117 17.94 12.25 8.24
CA TRP A 117 18.80 13.42 8.23
C TRP A 117 19.69 13.43 9.47
N ILE A 118 20.95 13.74 9.28
CA ILE A 118 21.97 13.83 10.33
C ILE A 118 22.51 15.24 10.36
N LEU A 119 22.53 15.82 11.57
CA LEU A 119 23.26 17.04 11.90
C LEU A 119 24.48 16.65 12.71
N ALA A 120 25.66 17.11 12.30
CA ALA A 120 26.90 16.92 13.01
C ALA A 120 27.75 18.22 12.99
N LYS A 121 28.40 18.55 14.11
CA LYS A 121 29.38 19.60 14.17
C LYS A 121 30.71 19.06 14.71
N ASN A 122 31.79 19.72 14.36
CA ASN A 122 33.08 19.56 15.05
C ASN A 122 33.28 20.61 16.14
N THR A 123 34.35 20.50 16.92
CA THR A 123 34.67 21.44 18.00
C THR A 123 35.12 22.82 17.49
N ALA A 124 35.46 22.95 16.21
CA ALA A 124 35.72 24.23 15.55
C ALA A 124 34.44 24.93 15.04
N GLY A 125 33.25 24.29 15.17
CA GLY A 125 31.96 24.84 14.75
C GLY A 125 31.57 24.57 13.31
N ASN A 126 32.34 23.81 12.52
CA ASN A 126 31.96 23.45 11.18
C ASN A 126 30.78 22.45 11.22
N THR A 127 29.77 22.69 10.42
CA THR A 127 28.49 21.97 10.44
C THR A 127 28.28 21.17 9.17
N THR A 128 27.78 19.93 9.30
CA THR A 128 27.30 19.09 8.23
C THR A 128 25.85 18.72 8.48
N ILE A 129 24.98 18.85 7.45
CA ILE A 129 23.64 18.28 7.41
C ILE A 129 23.57 17.39 6.17
N VAL A 130 23.33 16.09 6.37
CA VAL A 130 23.35 15.11 5.29
C VAL A 130 22.15 14.18 5.38
N LYS A 131 21.69 13.70 4.23
CA LYS A 131 20.53 12.85 4.05
C LYS A 131 20.95 11.44 3.62
N SER A 132 20.29 10.42 4.18
CA SER A 132 20.36 9.06 3.65
C SER A 132 19.68 8.92 2.28
N ASN A 133 19.88 7.80 1.60
CA ASN A 133 18.94 7.32 0.60
C ASN A 133 17.58 6.99 1.25
N VAL A 134 16.58 6.70 0.41
CA VAL A 134 15.22 6.43 0.85
C VAL A 134 15.10 5.10 1.61
N PHE A 135 14.32 5.10 2.68
CA PHE A 135 13.86 3.91 3.39
C PHE A 135 12.36 3.70 3.15
N TYR A 136 11.97 2.46 2.88
CA TYR A 136 10.59 2.06 2.64
C TYR A 136 9.99 1.46 3.91
N LEU A 137 8.88 2.05 4.38
CA LEU A 137 8.17 1.61 5.59
C LEU A 137 6.71 1.34 5.26
N ASP A 138 6.16 0.27 5.85
CA ASP A 138 4.74 -0.02 5.77
C ASP A 138 4.21 -0.59 7.09
N ASN A 139 3.41 0.20 7.77
CA ASN A 139 2.74 -0.11 9.02
C ASN A 139 1.21 0.05 8.90
N THR A 140 0.68 0.09 7.67
CA THR A 140 -0.76 0.24 7.40
C THR A 140 -1.34 -1.05 6.83
N ALA A 141 -2.57 -1.35 7.20
CA ALA A 141 -3.31 -2.45 6.59
C ALA A 141 -3.80 -2.07 5.18
N PRO A 142 -4.14 -3.06 4.34
CA PRO A 142 -4.77 -2.83 3.03
C PRO A 142 -6.03 -1.95 3.13
N ASN A 143 -6.46 -1.38 1.99
CA ASN A 143 -7.69 -0.60 1.95
C ASN A 143 -8.93 -1.45 2.26
N THR A 144 -10.07 -0.79 2.56
CA THR A 144 -11.34 -1.41 2.90
C THR A 144 -12.37 -1.36 1.77
N THR A 145 -11.94 -1.27 0.52
CA THR A 145 -12.84 -1.20 -0.65
C THR A 145 -13.76 -2.41 -0.70
N ALA A 146 -15.07 -2.18 -0.92
CA ALA A 146 -16.07 -3.22 -1.00
C ALA A 146 -15.80 -4.14 -2.22
N PRO A 147 -16.07 -5.45 -2.12
CA PRO A 147 -15.91 -6.37 -3.23
C PRO A 147 -16.94 -6.10 -4.33
N THR A 148 -16.68 -6.61 -5.54
CA THR A 148 -17.70 -6.77 -6.55
C THR A 148 -18.29 -8.18 -6.49
N ALA A 149 -19.52 -8.36 -6.99
CA ALA A 149 -20.17 -9.68 -7.01
C ALA A 149 -21.08 -9.84 -8.22
N THR A 150 -21.20 -11.08 -8.68
CA THR A 150 -22.19 -11.52 -9.68
C THR A 150 -22.94 -12.74 -9.16
N SER A 151 -24.18 -12.95 -9.59
CA SER A 151 -25.02 -14.02 -9.08
C SER A 151 -25.63 -14.88 -10.21
N THR A 152 -25.92 -16.12 -9.85
CA THR A 152 -26.83 -17.04 -10.59
C THR A 152 -28.06 -17.30 -9.74
N THR A 153 -28.83 -18.31 -10.05
CA THR A 153 -29.99 -18.74 -9.26
C THR A 153 -29.61 -19.25 -7.86
N ASN A 154 -28.45 -19.90 -7.73
CA ASN A 154 -28.02 -20.59 -6.51
C ASN A 154 -26.55 -20.34 -6.13
N SER A 155 -25.88 -19.40 -6.78
CA SER A 155 -24.50 -19.06 -6.45
C SER A 155 -24.22 -17.57 -6.56
N ILE A 156 -23.16 -17.13 -5.85
CA ILE A 156 -22.61 -15.77 -5.93
C ILE A 156 -21.10 -15.89 -6.06
N VAL A 157 -20.54 -15.29 -7.12
CA VAL A 157 -19.10 -15.11 -7.31
C VAL A 157 -18.72 -13.75 -6.74
N VAL A 158 -17.83 -13.72 -5.78
CA VAL A 158 -17.33 -12.51 -5.13
C VAL A 158 -15.90 -12.24 -5.57
N THR A 159 -15.61 -11.05 -6.05
CA THR A 159 -14.27 -10.60 -6.42
C THR A 159 -13.77 -9.56 -5.42
N SER A 160 -12.64 -9.83 -4.74
CA SER A 160 -12.02 -8.89 -3.82
C SER A 160 -11.47 -7.67 -4.57
N ALA A 161 -11.75 -6.49 -4.05
CA ALA A 161 -11.29 -5.21 -4.60
C ALA A 161 -10.25 -4.52 -3.70
N GLN A 162 -9.78 -5.21 -2.65
CA GLN A 162 -8.79 -4.67 -1.73
C GLN A 162 -7.40 -4.65 -2.36
N THR A 163 -6.69 -3.55 -2.15
CA THR A 163 -5.32 -3.33 -2.62
C THR A 163 -4.47 -2.75 -1.50
N ASP A 164 -3.18 -2.91 -1.63
CA ASP A 164 -2.18 -2.24 -0.82
C ASP A 164 -1.10 -1.67 -1.74
N SER A 165 -0.79 -0.37 -1.58
CA SER A 165 0.12 0.37 -2.46
C SER A 165 1.58 0.31 -2.03
N HIS A 166 1.88 -0.25 -0.85
CA HIS A 166 3.22 -0.29 -0.28
C HIS A 166 3.79 -1.71 -0.32
N SER A 167 3.54 -2.51 0.68
CA SER A 167 4.08 -3.88 0.71
C SER A 167 3.27 -4.86 -0.15
N GLY A 168 2.08 -4.49 -0.56
CA GLY A 168 1.19 -5.30 -1.37
C GLY A 168 0.35 -6.29 -0.56
N ILE A 169 -0.58 -6.95 -1.22
CA ILE A 169 -1.51 -7.91 -0.62
C ILE A 169 -0.83 -9.27 -0.39
N ASN A 170 -1.01 -9.85 0.78
CA ASN A 170 -0.73 -11.27 1.03
C ASN A 170 -1.94 -12.13 0.63
N ALA A 171 -1.96 -12.59 -0.61
CA ALA A 171 -3.07 -13.37 -1.15
C ALA A 171 -3.41 -14.62 -0.33
N SER A 172 -2.43 -15.25 0.34
CA SER A 172 -2.67 -16.45 1.16
C SER A 172 -3.53 -16.19 2.40
N THR A 173 -3.69 -14.92 2.80
CA THR A 173 -4.53 -14.50 3.92
C THR A 173 -5.91 -14.04 3.52
N ARG A 174 -6.23 -14.04 2.19
CA ARG A 174 -7.53 -13.56 1.70
C ARG A 174 -8.66 -14.45 2.17
N GLN A 175 -9.72 -13.83 2.66
CA GLN A 175 -10.90 -14.50 3.18
C GLN A 175 -12.18 -13.82 2.71
N TYR A 176 -13.23 -14.60 2.58
CA TYR A 176 -14.56 -14.23 2.10
C TYR A 176 -15.59 -14.62 3.14
N SER A 177 -16.65 -13.82 3.30
CA SER A 177 -17.77 -14.11 4.19
C SER A 177 -19.07 -13.64 3.55
N ILE A 178 -20.13 -14.41 3.76
CA ILE A 178 -21.48 -14.16 3.24
C ILE A 178 -22.50 -14.32 4.34
N LYS A 179 -23.61 -13.57 4.25
CA LYS A 179 -24.84 -13.79 5.02
C LYS A 179 -26.06 -13.44 4.18
N LYS A 180 -27.25 -13.96 4.51
CA LYS A 180 -28.50 -13.36 4.01
C LYS A 180 -28.65 -11.97 4.63
N THR A 181 -29.23 -11.02 3.89
CA THR A 181 -29.46 -9.67 4.41
C THR A 181 -30.37 -9.69 5.64
N SER A 182 -31.30 -10.69 5.72
CA SER A 182 -32.18 -10.91 6.87
C SER A 182 -31.47 -11.41 8.13
N ASP A 183 -30.26 -11.99 8.00
CA ASP A 183 -29.56 -12.60 9.13
C ASP A 183 -28.84 -11.52 9.94
N SER A 184 -28.86 -11.65 11.27
CA SER A 184 -28.16 -10.74 12.18
C SER A 184 -26.64 -10.97 12.18
N SER A 185 -26.20 -12.20 11.92
CA SER A 185 -24.79 -12.63 12.03
C SER A 185 -24.19 -12.99 10.65
N TRP A 186 -22.91 -12.71 10.52
CA TRP A 186 -22.13 -13.15 9.36
C TRP A 186 -21.79 -14.63 9.44
N GLY A 187 -21.73 -15.28 8.27
CA GLY A 187 -21.15 -16.60 8.14
C GLY A 187 -19.65 -16.62 8.43
N SER A 188 -19.11 -17.80 8.71
CA SER A 188 -17.67 -18.00 8.95
C SER A 188 -16.83 -17.51 7.77
N TRP A 189 -15.60 -17.06 8.07
CA TRP A 189 -14.64 -16.71 7.05
C TRP A 189 -14.12 -17.93 6.31
N VAL A 190 -14.15 -17.87 4.97
CA VAL A 190 -13.60 -18.91 4.07
C VAL A 190 -12.29 -18.36 3.49
N THR A 191 -11.20 -19.07 3.69
CA THR A 191 -9.89 -18.71 3.12
C THR A 191 -9.80 -19.18 1.67
N ASP A 192 -9.51 -18.25 0.76
CA ASP A 192 -9.24 -18.54 -0.65
C ASP A 192 -8.20 -17.56 -1.17
N LYS A 193 -7.04 -18.08 -1.60
CA LYS A 193 -5.94 -17.25 -2.13
C LYS A 193 -6.25 -16.56 -3.46
N ASN A 194 -7.26 -17.06 -4.19
CA ASN A 194 -7.70 -16.50 -5.46
C ASN A 194 -8.36 -15.13 -5.21
N ASN A 195 -8.34 -14.28 -6.22
CA ASN A 195 -9.01 -12.98 -6.12
C ASN A 195 -10.55 -13.10 -6.21
N THR A 196 -11.05 -14.29 -6.54
CA THR A 196 -12.48 -14.61 -6.60
C THR A 196 -12.79 -15.84 -5.75
N HIS A 197 -13.97 -15.84 -5.14
CA HIS A 197 -14.54 -16.99 -4.44
C HIS A 197 -16.00 -17.17 -4.82
N THR A 198 -16.45 -18.43 -4.95
CA THR A 198 -17.84 -18.74 -5.31
C THR A 198 -18.54 -19.40 -4.13
N PHE A 199 -19.57 -18.73 -3.62
CA PHE A 199 -20.53 -19.32 -2.70
C PHE A 199 -21.62 -20.06 -3.51
N THR A 200 -21.89 -21.32 -3.18
CA THR A 200 -22.85 -22.20 -3.86
C THR A 200 -23.97 -22.62 -2.91
N ASN A 201 -24.99 -23.30 -3.44
CA ASN A 201 -26.15 -23.80 -2.69
C ASN A 201 -26.94 -22.68 -1.99
N LEU A 202 -26.99 -21.53 -2.62
CA LEU A 202 -27.72 -20.36 -2.10
C LEU A 202 -29.20 -20.46 -2.48
N THR A 203 -30.06 -19.85 -1.66
CA THR A 203 -31.50 -19.76 -1.94
C THR A 203 -31.73 -18.77 -3.07
N LEU A 204 -32.51 -19.17 -4.07
CA LEU A 204 -32.88 -18.30 -5.19
C LEU A 204 -33.69 -17.10 -4.72
N ASN A 205 -33.70 -16.01 -5.49
CA ASN A 205 -34.44 -14.77 -5.22
C ASN A 205 -34.24 -14.24 -3.80
N THR A 206 -33.03 -14.39 -3.28
CA THR A 206 -32.68 -14.01 -1.90
C THR A 206 -31.54 -13.01 -1.92
N GLU A 207 -31.67 -11.91 -1.18
CA GLU A 207 -30.60 -10.93 -1.05
C GLU A 207 -29.57 -11.39 -0.01
N TYR A 208 -28.32 -11.32 -0.42
CA TYR A 208 -27.15 -11.63 0.40
C TYR A 208 -26.25 -10.41 0.52
N GLN A 209 -25.49 -10.35 1.60
CA GLN A 209 -24.38 -9.44 1.79
C GLN A 209 -23.08 -10.22 1.78
N VAL A 210 -22.08 -9.71 1.07
CA VAL A 210 -20.74 -10.30 0.99
C VAL A 210 -19.68 -9.28 1.39
N ARG A 211 -18.60 -9.77 2.01
CA ARG A 211 -17.43 -8.98 2.38
C ARG A 211 -16.17 -9.81 2.28
N THR A 212 -15.04 -9.15 2.21
CA THR A 212 -13.70 -9.77 2.16
C THR A 212 -12.80 -9.20 3.24
N GLN A 213 -11.75 -9.93 3.58
CA GLN A 213 -10.66 -9.40 4.39
C GLN A 213 -9.33 -9.98 3.92
N VAL A 214 -8.25 -9.21 4.14
CA VAL A 214 -6.90 -9.62 3.74
C VAL A 214 -5.87 -8.87 4.58
N LYS A 215 -4.69 -9.46 4.77
CA LYS A 215 -3.49 -8.78 5.29
C LYS A 215 -2.59 -8.35 4.13
N ASP A 216 -1.71 -7.39 4.40
CA ASP A 216 -0.61 -7.10 3.49
C ASP A 216 0.52 -8.13 3.58
N ALA A 217 1.58 -7.94 2.78
CA ALA A 217 2.74 -8.83 2.75
C ALA A 217 3.57 -8.79 4.04
N LEU A 218 3.45 -7.73 4.85
CA LEU A 218 4.11 -7.58 6.15
C LEU A 218 3.25 -8.05 7.32
N GLY A 219 1.99 -8.48 7.04
CA GLY A 219 1.06 -8.97 8.05
C GLY A 219 0.41 -7.85 8.87
N ASN A 220 0.34 -6.60 8.34
CA ASN A 220 -0.49 -5.58 8.95
C ASN A 220 -1.94 -5.99 8.84
N GLY A 221 -2.64 -6.02 9.94
CA GLY A 221 -4.03 -6.37 10.25
C GLY A 221 -4.88 -7.05 9.18
N TYR A 222 -5.99 -7.62 9.55
CA TYR A 222 -7.05 -7.90 8.58
C TYR A 222 -7.84 -6.61 8.33
N ALA A 223 -7.72 -6.03 7.13
CA ALA A 223 -8.63 -4.98 6.68
C ALA A 223 -9.91 -5.65 6.19
N ILE A 224 -11.01 -5.47 6.93
CA ILE A 224 -12.34 -5.93 6.49
C ILE A 224 -12.87 -4.91 5.49
N SER A 225 -13.31 -5.40 4.31
CA SER A 225 -13.89 -4.55 3.26
C SER A 225 -15.22 -3.94 3.68
N GLY A 226 -15.68 -2.92 2.94
CA GLY A 226 -17.10 -2.57 2.87
C GLY A 226 -17.94 -3.77 2.41
N THR A 227 -19.25 -3.67 2.61
CA THR A 227 -20.21 -4.71 2.25
C THR A 227 -20.78 -4.49 0.85
N LYS A 228 -20.92 -5.57 0.07
CA LYS A 228 -21.66 -5.58 -1.19
C LYS A 228 -22.95 -6.39 -1.03
N ALA A 229 -24.11 -5.77 -1.27
CA ALA A 229 -25.39 -6.46 -1.37
C ALA A 229 -25.60 -6.98 -2.79
N ILE A 230 -26.16 -8.18 -2.92
CA ILE A 230 -26.47 -8.83 -4.19
C ILE A 230 -27.59 -9.86 -4.01
N THR A 231 -28.53 -9.91 -4.97
CA THR A 231 -29.62 -10.86 -4.95
C THR A 231 -29.35 -12.01 -5.93
N THR A 232 -29.58 -13.26 -5.51
CA THR A 232 -29.59 -14.41 -6.41
C THR A 232 -30.71 -14.27 -7.43
N VAL A 233 -30.48 -14.76 -8.64
CA VAL A 233 -31.43 -14.59 -9.76
C VAL A 233 -32.76 -15.26 -9.45
N ASN A 234 -33.84 -14.56 -9.76
CA ASN A 234 -35.22 -15.11 -9.66
C ASN A 234 -35.62 -15.82 -10.92
N ILE A 235 -36.21 -17.04 -10.81
CA ILE A 235 -36.79 -17.77 -11.92
C ILE A 235 -38.28 -17.41 -12.03
N THR A 236 -38.60 -16.54 -13.00
CA THR A 236 -39.98 -16.17 -13.27
C THR A 236 -40.73 -17.28 -14.04
N LYS A 237 -42.08 -17.28 -13.96
CA LYS A 237 -42.89 -18.21 -14.69
C LYS A 237 -42.70 -18.04 -16.21
N PRO A 238 -42.66 -19.16 -16.99
CA PRO A 238 -42.79 -19.06 -18.44
C PRO A 238 -44.17 -18.52 -18.85
N THR A 239 -44.25 -17.91 -20.01
CA THR A 239 -45.51 -17.52 -20.64
C THR A 239 -45.82 -18.40 -21.81
N ILE A 240 -47.11 -18.71 -22.02
CA ILE A 240 -47.61 -19.56 -23.14
C ILE A 240 -48.50 -18.71 -24.03
N THR A 241 -48.17 -18.63 -25.30
CA THR A 241 -48.93 -17.91 -26.32
C THR A 241 -49.41 -18.86 -27.39
N LEU A 242 -50.68 -18.77 -27.76
CA LEU A 242 -51.27 -19.54 -28.84
C LEU A 242 -51.28 -18.74 -30.14
N SER A 243 -51.12 -19.40 -31.29
CA SER A 243 -51.20 -18.73 -32.59
C SER A 243 -52.59 -18.17 -32.88
N THR A 244 -53.64 -18.71 -32.24
CA THR A 244 -55.01 -18.20 -32.23
C THR A 244 -55.74 -18.63 -30.97
N THR A 245 -56.63 -17.78 -30.47
CA THR A 245 -57.59 -18.09 -29.39
C THR A 245 -59.02 -18.24 -29.90
N SER A 246 -59.27 -17.98 -31.19
CA SER A 246 -60.56 -18.13 -31.83
C SER A 246 -60.84 -19.65 -32.14
N PRO A 247 -62.08 -20.11 -32.05
CA PRO A 247 -62.45 -21.45 -32.44
C PRO A 247 -61.97 -21.81 -33.86
N THR A 248 -61.33 -22.96 -33.99
CA THR A 248 -60.78 -23.39 -35.29
C THR A 248 -60.88 -24.93 -35.40
N ASN A 249 -61.02 -25.43 -36.62
CA ASN A 249 -60.96 -26.87 -36.95
C ASN A 249 -59.56 -27.30 -37.40
N LYS A 250 -58.53 -26.40 -37.25
CA LYS A 250 -57.15 -26.66 -37.64
C LYS A 250 -56.30 -26.80 -36.40
N SER A 251 -55.16 -27.44 -36.51
CA SER A 251 -54.13 -27.46 -35.50
C SER A 251 -53.62 -26.03 -35.27
N ILE A 252 -53.31 -25.70 -34.03
CA ILE A 252 -52.71 -24.40 -33.60
C ILE A 252 -51.31 -24.60 -33.08
N THR A 253 -50.55 -23.53 -33.01
CA THR A 253 -49.18 -23.55 -32.42
C THR A 253 -49.21 -22.90 -31.04
N ALA A 254 -48.62 -23.57 -30.06
CA ALA A 254 -48.34 -23.02 -28.74
C ALA A 254 -46.84 -22.71 -28.61
N THR A 255 -46.53 -21.45 -28.40
CA THR A 255 -45.13 -20.98 -28.14
C THR A 255 -44.96 -20.71 -26.65
N ILE A 256 -43.92 -21.29 -26.05
CA ILE A 256 -43.58 -21.07 -24.65
C ILE A 256 -42.33 -20.19 -24.57
N THR A 257 -42.47 -19.03 -23.94
CA THR A 257 -41.37 -18.11 -23.68
C THR A 257 -40.90 -18.31 -22.25
N TYR A 258 -39.66 -18.70 -22.11
CA TYR A 258 -39.00 -18.93 -20.83
C TYR A 258 -38.13 -17.71 -20.44
N PRO A 259 -37.88 -17.48 -19.14
CA PRO A 259 -36.96 -16.44 -18.72
C PRO A 259 -35.56 -16.71 -19.33
N ASN A 260 -34.86 -15.63 -19.69
CA ASN A 260 -33.51 -15.73 -20.25
C ASN A 260 -32.49 -15.83 -19.12
N ILE A 261 -32.34 -17.02 -18.53
CA ILE A 261 -31.43 -17.33 -17.44
C ILE A 261 -30.55 -18.49 -17.87
N THR A 262 -29.23 -18.30 -17.72
CA THR A 262 -28.27 -19.37 -18.05
C THR A 262 -28.38 -20.52 -17.05
N GLY A 263 -28.36 -21.76 -17.56
CA GLY A 263 -28.33 -22.96 -16.73
C GLY A 263 -29.72 -23.55 -16.41
N ILE A 264 -30.84 -22.85 -16.72
CA ILE A 264 -32.16 -23.39 -16.47
C ILE A 264 -32.55 -24.47 -17.51
N THR A 265 -33.26 -25.49 -17.05
CA THR A 265 -33.92 -26.49 -17.90
C THR A 265 -35.34 -26.04 -18.21
N LYS A 266 -35.68 -25.96 -19.51
CA LYS A 266 -36.97 -25.56 -20.04
C LYS A 266 -37.83 -26.80 -20.29
N GLN A 267 -39.01 -26.90 -19.64
CA GLN A 267 -39.86 -28.06 -19.73
C GLN A 267 -41.32 -27.68 -19.90
N TYR A 268 -42.06 -28.55 -20.61
CA TYR A 268 -43.51 -28.49 -20.71
C TYR A 268 -44.14 -29.83 -20.35
N SER A 269 -45.44 -29.84 -20.05
CA SER A 269 -46.26 -31.01 -19.72
C SER A 269 -47.69 -30.80 -20.16
N TYR A 270 -48.42 -31.90 -20.41
CA TYR A 270 -49.87 -31.88 -20.65
C TYR A 270 -50.68 -32.39 -19.46
N ASP A 271 -50.02 -33.07 -18.49
CA ASP A 271 -50.68 -33.70 -17.33
C ASP A 271 -50.16 -33.11 -15.97
N ASN A 272 -49.23 -32.18 -16.02
CA ASN A 272 -48.53 -31.61 -14.86
C ASN A 272 -47.74 -32.64 -14.01
N LYS A 273 -47.48 -33.82 -14.58
CA LYS A 273 -46.75 -34.93 -13.93
C LYS A 273 -45.54 -35.34 -14.74
N THR A 274 -45.75 -35.61 -16.04
CA THR A 274 -44.70 -36.01 -16.98
C THR A 274 -44.17 -34.79 -17.70
N TRP A 275 -42.86 -34.50 -17.55
CA TRP A 275 -42.25 -33.29 -18.09
C TRP A 275 -41.29 -33.59 -19.24
N THR A 276 -41.47 -32.88 -20.34
CA THR A 276 -40.68 -33.04 -21.58
C THR A 276 -39.84 -31.75 -21.76
N LYS A 277 -38.61 -31.93 -22.24
CA LYS A 277 -37.73 -30.77 -22.57
C LYS A 277 -38.37 -29.97 -23.72
N TYR A 278 -38.50 -28.66 -23.54
CA TYR A 278 -39.00 -27.77 -24.58
C TYR A 278 -37.84 -27.29 -25.48
N THR A 279 -37.98 -27.49 -26.77
CA THR A 279 -37.00 -27.09 -27.79
C THR A 279 -37.60 -26.22 -28.89
N THR A 280 -38.85 -26.48 -29.27
CA THR A 280 -39.55 -25.78 -30.34
C THR A 280 -41.02 -25.57 -29.98
N ALA A 281 -41.73 -24.69 -30.69
CA ALA A 281 -43.17 -24.49 -30.54
C ALA A 281 -43.94 -25.81 -30.72
N LEU A 282 -45.00 -25.99 -29.94
CA LEU A 282 -45.80 -27.21 -29.88
C LEU A 282 -46.96 -27.12 -30.88
N THR A 283 -47.17 -28.16 -31.68
CA THR A 283 -48.40 -28.31 -32.49
C THR A 283 -49.49 -28.92 -31.63
N ILE A 284 -50.63 -28.26 -31.53
CA ILE A 284 -51.78 -28.65 -30.75
C ILE A 284 -52.95 -28.96 -31.70
N ASP A 285 -53.36 -30.21 -31.77
CA ASP A 285 -54.41 -30.77 -32.69
C ASP A 285 -55.70 -31.07 -31.96
N THR A 286 -55.69 -31.13 -30.63
CA THR A 286 -56.84 -31.38 -29.79
C THR A 286 -56.81 -30.46 -28.55
N ASN A 287 -57.98 -30.18 -27.94
CA ASN A 287 -58.08 -29.42 -26.75
C ASN A 287 -57.28 -30.12 -25.62
N LYS A 288 -56.29 -29.42 -25.04
CA LYS A 288 -55.50 -29.90 -23.91
C LYS A 288 -54.96 -28.71 -23.09
N THR A 289 -54.65 -28.98 -21.84
CA THR A 289 -53.94 -28.02 -20.99
C THR A 289 -52.43 -28.14 -21.21
N ILE A 290 -51.73 -27.01 -21.27
CA ILE A 290 -50.28 -26.95 -21.38
C ILE A 290 -49.74 -26.34 -20.10
N TYR A 291 -48.82 -27.02 -19.46
CA TYR A 291 -48.06 -26.56 -18.32
C TYR A 291 -46.61 -26.27 -18.77
N ALA A 292 -46.00 -25.23 -18.23
CA ALA A 292 -44.62 -24.94 -18.50
C ALA A 292 -43.89 -24.63 -17.19
N ARG A 293 -42.63 -25.07 -17.06
CA ARG A 293 -41.78 -24.77 -15.91
C ARG A 293 -40.33 -24.58 -16.33
N SER A 294 -39.64 -23.74 -15.55
CA SER A 294 -38.18 -23.65 -15.55
C SER A 294 -37.65 -24.27 -14.27
N ILE A 295 -36.57 -25.04 -14.37
CA ILE A 295 -35.82 -25.57 -13.20
C ILE A 295 -34.34 -25.28 -13.37
N ASP A 296 -33.65 -24.99 -12.24
CA ASP A 296 -32.20 -24.84 -12.09
C ASP A 296 -31.53 -26.19 -11.76
#